data_f508c5ef2942c2d8711ea7499c12770c
#
_entry.id   f508c5ef2942c2d8711ea7499c12770c
#
_cell.length_a   1.000
_cell.length_b   1.000
_cell.length_c   1.000
_cell.angle_alpha   90.00
_cell.angle_beta   90.00
_cell.angle_gamma   90.00
#
_symmetry.space_group_name_H-M   'P 1'
#
loop_
_entity.id
_entity.type
_entity.pdbx_description
1 polymer ?
#
loop_
_entity_poly.entity_id
_entity_poly.type
_entity_poly.pdbx_seq_one_letter_code
_entity_poly.pdbx_strand_id
1 'polypeptide(L)'
;MRFSIPTGTLKFLLGWIVVFLFRLIPFRPPNFEPMLATIMPFSKRFGIFGSFAFGFFGIVLFDAMTSGWGVWTAVTAITYGALGVGSRLFFKNREASVKNFLSFGIAGTIFYDAITGLTIGPIFQGQAFMVALTGQIPFTLMHHLGTVVFATLL
;
A
#
# COMPACT_ATOMS: atom_id res chain seq x y z
N MET A 1 -28.02 -16.31 -19.32
CA MET A 1 -26.54 -16.17 -19.12
C MET A 1 -26.25 -16.20 -17.62
N ARG A 2 -25.66 -17.27 -17.09
CA ARG A 2 -25.13 -17.25 -15.69
C ARG A 2 -23.79 -16.53 -15.69
N PHE A 3 -23.76 -15.31 -15.20
CA PHE A 3 -22.49 -14.63 -14.91
C PHE A 3 -21.83 -15.33 -13.72
N SER A 4 -20.91 -16.23 -13.98
CA SER A 4 -20.05 -16.76 -12.92
C SER A 4 -18.90 -15.77 -12.69
N ILE A 5 -18.99 -15.02 -11.62
CA ILE A 5 -17.85 -14.18 -11.17
C ILE A 5 -16.69 -15.13 -10.83
N PRO A 6 -15.54 -14.99 -11.47
CA PRO A 6 -14.37 -15.81 -11.10
C PRO A 6 -14.09 -15.67 -9.60
N THR A 7 -13.88 -16.77 -8.91
CA THR A 7 -13.67 -16.82 -7.44
C THR A 7 -12.53 -15.89 -6.94
N GLY A 8 -11.61 -15.51 -7.84
CA GLY A 8 -10.56 -14.52 -7.56
C GLY A 8 -11.06 -13.07 -7.49
N THR A 9 -12.03 -12.70 -8.32
CA THR A 9 -12.55 -11.33 -8.40
C THR A 9 -13.23 -10.91 -7.10
N LEU A 10 -13.99 -11.79 -6.47
CA LEU A 10 -14.65 -11.50 -5.20
C LEU A 10 -13.64 -11.21 -4.09
N LYS A 11 -12.57 -12.01 -3.98
CA LYS A 11 -11.51 -11.77 -2.99
C LYS A 11 -10.79 -10.44 -3.22
N PHE A 12 -10.58 -10.07 -4.48
CA PHE A 12 -9.99 -8.79 -4.86
C PHE A 12 -10.86 -7.62 -4.41
N LEU A 13 -12.16 -7.67 -4.70
CA LEU A 13 -13.12 -6.66 -4.28
C LEU A 13 -13.24 -6.57 -2.75
N LEU A 14 -13.30 -7.70 -2.06
CA LEU A 14 -13.33 -7.72 -0.59
C LEU A 14 -12.06 -7.09 0.01
N GLY A 15 -10.88 -7.38 -0.56
CA GLY A 15 -9.64 -6.74 -0.12
C GLY A 15 -9.69 -5.22 -0.26
N TRP A 16 -10.19 -4.70 -1.37
CA TRP A 16 -10.38 -3.27 -1.56
C TRP A 16 -11.39 -2.67 -0.57
N ILE A 17 -12.52 -3.35 -0.37
CA ILE A 17 -13.53 -2.88 0.60
C ILE A 17 -12.91 -2.78 1.99
N VAL A 18 -12.17 -3.79 2.44
CA VAL A 18 -11.52 -3.77 3.76
C VAL A 18 -10.52 -2.61 3.87
N VAL A 19 -9.65 -2.45 2.87
CA VAL A 19 -8.68 -1.32 2.85
C VAL A 19 -9.40 0.02 2.85
N PHE A 20 -10.44 0.16 2.01
CA PHE A 20 -11.21 1.39 1.89
C PHE A 20 -11.91 1.77 3.20
N LEU A 21 -12.65 0.82 3.79
CA LEU A 21 -13.34 1.04 5.06
C LEU A 21 -12.36 1.37 6.19
N PHE A 22 -11.21 0.70 6.25
CA PHE A 22 -10.20 0.99 7.24
C PHE A 22 -9.63 2.42 7.09
N ARG A 23 -9.42 2.87 5.86
CA ARG A 23 -8.94 4.23 5.57
C ARG A 23 -9.96 5.31 5.94
N LEU A 24 -11.25 5.00 5.99
CA LEU A 24 -12.32 5.91 6.42
C LEU A 24 -12.43 6.04 7.94
N ILE A 25 -11.77 5.20 8.74
CA ILE A 25 -11.84 5.29 10.21
C ILE A 25 -11.28 6.66 10.65
N PRO A 26 -12.09 7.49 11.30
CA PRO A 26 -11.63 8.77 11.83
C PRO A 26 -10.63 8.54 12.97
N PHE A 27 -9.69 9.46 13.14
CA PHE A 27 -8.68 9.45 14.22
C PHE A 27 -7.71 8.25 14.21
N ARG A 28 -7.65 7.45 13.12
CA ARG A 28 -6.59 6.44 13.00
C ARG A 28 -5.22 7.13 12.95
N PRO A 29 -4.18 6.54 13.54
CA PRO A 29 -2.82 7.08 13.41
C PRO A 29 -2.42 7.20 11.93
N PRO A 30 -1.72 8.27 11.56
CA PRO A 30 -1.19 8.40 10.20
C PRO A 30 -0.38 7.16 9.80
N ASN A 31 -0.55 6.71 8.57
CA ASN A 31 0.11 5.51 8.00
C ASN A 31 -0.13 4.18 8.72
N PHE A 32 -0.99 4.14 9.72
CA PHE A 32 -1.44 2.88 10.30
C PHE A 32 -2.56 2.32 9.42
N GLU A 33 -2.20 1.53 8.39
CA GLU A 33 -3.17 1.04 7.41
C GLU A 33 -2.79 -0.35 6.85
N PRO A 34 -3.78 -1.14 6.39
CA PRO A 34 -3.58 -2.51 5.93
C PRO A 34 -3.12 -2.61 4.46
N MET A 35 -2.92 -1.50 3.73
CA MET A 35 -2.72 -1.51 2.29
C MET A 35 -1.58 -2.43 1.87
N LEU A 36 -0.37 -2.23 2.42
CA LEU A 36 0.80 -3.03 2.06
C LEU A 36 0.62 -4.49 2.48
N ALA A 37 0.09 -4.74 3.67
CA ALA A 37 -0.19 -6.10 4.14
C ALA A 37 -1.17 -6.82 3.22
N THR A 38 -2.21 -6.14 2.74
CA THR A 38 -3.22 -6.71 1.85
C THR A 38 -2.68 -6.96 0.43
N ILE A 39 -1.77 -6.11 -0.07
CA ILE A 39 -1.11 -6.31 -1.37
C ILE A 39 -0.38 -7.67 -1.44
N MET A 40 0.29 -8.07 -0.36
CA MET A 40 1.16 -9.25 -0.34
C MET A 40 0.44 -10.55 -0.69
N PRO A 41 -0.64 -10.98 -0.02
CA PRO A 41 -1.36 -12.20 -0.39
C PRO A 41 -2.05 -12.09 -1.76
N PHE A 42 -2.52 -10.89 -2.15
CA PHE A 42 -3.14 -10.68 -3.45
C PHE A 42 -2.14 -10.84 -4.61
N SER A 43 -0.93 -10.37 -4.45
CA SER A 43 0.11 -10.43 -5.47
C SER A 43 0.45 -11.84 -5.92
N LYS A 44 0.36 -12.82 -5.01
CA LYS A 44 0.56 -14.24 -5.36
C LYS A 44 -0.48 -14.76 -6.35
N ARG A 45 -1.72 -14.26 -6.28
CA ARG A 45 -2.84 -14.83 -7.03
C ARG A 45 -3.12 -14.11 -8.35
N PHE A 46 -2.97 -12.79 -8.38
CA PHE A 46 -3.48 -11.97 -9.49
C PHE A 46 -2.42 -11.58 -10.54
N GLY A 47 -1.20 -12.10 -10.42
CA GLY A 47 -0.12 -11.79 -11.36
C GLY A 47 0.37 -10.33 -11.25
N ILE A 48 1.25 -9.93 -12.16
CA ILE A 48 1.90 -8.61 -12.13
C ILE A 48 0.88 -7.48 -12.31
N PHE A 49 0.05 -7.57 -13.35
CA PHE A 49 -0.93 -6.51 -13.67
C PHE A 49 -1.99 -6.36 -12.57
N GLY A 50 -2.54 -7.47 -12.07
CA GLY A 50 -3.51 -7.43 -10.98
C GLY A 50 -2.92 -6.87 -9.69
N SER A 51 -1.67 -7.17 -9.39
CA SER A 51 -0.97 -6.65 -8.21
C SER A 51 -0.68 -5.16 -8.32
N PHE A 52 -0.26 -4.69 -9.50
CA PHE A 52 -0.14 -3.25 -9.77
C PHE A 52 -1.49 -2.55 -9.63
N ALA A 53 -2.53 -3.08 -10.30
CA ALA A 53 -3.86 -2.49 -10.30
C ALA A 53 -4.45 -2.42 -8.89
N PHE A 54 -4.24 -3.42 -8.05
CA PHE A 54 -4.73 -3.40 -6.67
C PHE A 54 -4.14 -2.22 -5.89
N GLY A 55 -2.82 -2.06 -5.89
CA GLY A 55 -2.17 -0.95 -5.19
C GLY A 55 -2.53 0.41 -5.77
N PHE A 56 -2.46 0.54 -7.09
CA PHE A 56 -2.71 1.79 -7.80
C PHE A 56 -4.15 2.28 -7.62
N PHE A 57 -5.12 1.45 -7.98
CA PHE A 57 -6.53 1.84 -7.90
C PHE A 57 -7.06 1.93 -6.48
N GLY A 58 -6.45 1.22 -5.52
CA GLY A 58 -6.78 1.38 -4.10
C GLY A 58 -6.58 2.82 -3.62
N ILE A 59 -5.56 3.51 -4.12
CA ILE A 59 -5.31 4.93 -3.81
C ILE A 59 -6.19 5.85 -4.68
N VAL A 60 -6.16 5.67 -6.01
CA VAL A 60 -6.89 6.54 -6.95
C VAL A 60 -8.38 6.61 -6.62
N LEU A 61 -9.01 5.47 -6.35
CA LEU A 61 -10.44 5.42 -6.02
C LEU A 61 -10.73 6.02 -4.65
N PHE A 62 -9.87 5.77 -3.66
CA PHE A 62 -10.04 6.35 -2.33
C PHE A 62 -9.95 7.88 -2.39
N ASP A 63 -8.94 8.43 -3.04
CA ASP A 63 -8.74 9.87 -3.15
C ASP A 63 -9.87 10.53 -3.98
N ALA A 64 -10.35 9.87 -5.04
CA ALA A 64 -11.48 10.35 -5.83
C ALA A 64 -12.75 10.53 -5.00
N MET A 65 -12.96 9.68 -3.98
CA MET A 65 -14.14 9.69 -3.13
C MET A 65 -13.98 10.54 -1.86
N THR A 66 -12.77 11.02 -1.57
CA THR A 66 -12.47 11.75 -0.32
C THR A 66 -11.86 13.12 -0.57
N SER A 67 -10.57 13.17 -0.86
CA SER A 67 -9.78 14.40 -0.94
C SER A 67 -9.64 14.98 -2.35
N GLY A 68 -10.08 14.21 -3.36
CA GLY A 68 -9.81 14.55 -4.77
C GLY A 68 -8.38 14.14 -5.21
N TRP A 69 -8.11 14.31 -6.49
CA TRP A 69 -6.83 13.94 -7.09
C TRP A 69 -5.82 15.09 -7.05
N GLY A 70 -4.56 14.73 -6.84
CA GLY A 70 -3.45 15.67 -6.84
C GLY A 70 -2.11 14.97 -7.08
N VAL A 71 -1.02 15.74 -6.92
CA VAL A 71 0.35 15.20 -7.00
C VAL A 71 0.54 14.07 -6.00
N TRP A 72 0.00 14.22 -4.79
CA TRP A 72 0.02 13.17 -3.76
C TRP A 72 -0.58 11.87 -4.29
N THR A 73 -1.77 11.92 -4.87
CA THR A 73 -2.44 10.74 -5.43
C THR A 73 -1.58 10.05 -6.50
N ALA A 74 -0.99 10.83 -7.43
CA ALA A 74 -0.15 10.26 -8.48
C ALA A 74 1.06 9.53 -7.91
N VAL A 75 1.82 10.18 -7.02
CA VAL A 75 3.04 9.59 -6.44
C VAL A 75 2.71 8.36 -5.58
N THR A 76 1.71 8.46 -4.71
CA THR A 76 1.35 7.36 -3.80
C THR A 76 0.74 6.17 -4.55
N ALA A 77 -0.13 6.42 -5.55
CA ALA A 77 -0.73 5.35 -6.34
C ALA A 77 0.30 4.59 -7.17
N ILE A 78 1.22 5.30 -7.84
CA ILE A 78 2.30 4.67 -8.60
C ILE A 78 3.21 3.87 -7.66
N THR A 79 3.54 4.40 -6.49
CA THR A 79 4.40 3.71 -5.51
C THR A 79 3.73 2.45 -4.97
N TYR A 80 2.43 2.48 -4.62
CA TYR A 80 1.71 1.26 -4.23
C TYR A 80 1.54 0.27 -5.38
N GLY A 81 1.34 0.74 -6.60
CA GLY A 81 1.35 -0.10 -7.79
C GLY A 81 2.70 -0.82 -7.98
N ALA A 82 3.81 -0.09 -7.84
CA ALA A 82 5.16 -0.64 -7.89
C ALA A 82 5.42 -1.66 -6.77
N LEU A 83 4.95 -1.38 -5.55
CA LEU A 83 4.99 -2.34 -4.43
C LEU A 83 4.18 -3.60 -4.72
N GLY A 84 3.04 -3.49 -5.41
CA GLY A 84 2.28 -4.64 -5.89
C GLY A 84 3.09 -5.53 -6.82
N VAL A 85 3.79 -4.93 -7.79
CA VAL A 85 4.71 -5.65 -8.69
C VAL A 85 5.86 -6.26 -7.90
N GLY A 86 6.52 -5.49 -7.04
CA GLY A 86 7.61 -5.95 -6.18
C GLY A 86 7.19 -7.14 -5.30
N SER A 87 5.99 -7.06 -4.70
CA SER A 87 5.41 -8.16 -3.93
C SER A 87 5.23 -9.41 -4.79
N ARG A 88 4.68 -9.28 -6.01
CA ARG A 88 4.53 -10.42 -6.92
C ARG A 88 5.88 -11.08 -7.24
N LEU A 89 6.90 -10.29 -7.49
CA LEU A 89 8.24 -10.81 -7.79
C LEU A 89 8.88 -11.46 -6.57
N PHE A 90 8.74 -10.84 -5.39
CA PHE A 90 9.26 -11.36 -4.13
C PHE A 90 8.63 -12.70 -3.76
N PHE A 91 7.30 -12.81 -3.87
CA PHE A 91 6.54 -14.00 -3.48
C PHE A 91 6.43 -15.06 -4.59
N LYS A 92 6.98 -14.84 -5.77
CA LYS A 92 6.93 -15.80 -6.89
C LYS A 92 7.44 -17.19 -6.46
N ASN A 93 8.55 -17.24 -5.75
CA ASN A 93 9.23 -18.46 -5.32
C ASN A 93 9.35 -18.56 -3.79
N ARG A 94 8.53 -17.81 -3.05
CA ARG A 94 8.53 -17.82 -1.58
C ARG A 94 7.15 -18.20 -1.05
N GLU A 95 7.15 -18.88 0.09
CA GLU A 95 5.91 -19.22 0.79
C GLU A 95 5.25 -17.99 1.39
N ALA A 96 3.93 -18.03 1.50
CA ALA A 96 3.15 -17.06 2.29
C ALA A 96 3.32 -17.42 3.78
N SER A 97 4.32 -16.83 4.41
CA SER A 97 4.62 -16.99 5.83
C SER A 97 4.78 -15.63 6.49
N VAL A 98 4.51 -15.55 7.78
CA VAL A 98 4.67 -14.31 8.58
C VAL A 98 6.07 -13.73 8.39
N LYS A 99 7.12 -14.56 8.41
CA LYS A 99 8.50 -14.12 8.18
C LYS A 99 8.66 -13.41 6.83
N ASN A 100 8.14 -14.00 5.77
CA ASN A 100 8.24 -13.40 4.42
C ASN A 100 7.36 -12.15 4.28
N PHE A 101 6.18 -12.13 4.90
CA PHE A 101 5.33 -10.93 4.95
C PHE A 101 6.02 -9.80 5.69
N LEU A 102 6.60 -10.06 6.86
CA LEU A 102 7.35 -9.06 7.61
C LEU A 102 8.58 -8.56 6.83
N SER A 103 9.36 -9.47 6.22
CA SER A 103 10.54 -9.10 5.44
C SER A 103 10.19 -8.17 4.28
N PHE A 104 9.16 -8.52 3.50
CA PHE A 104 8.71 -7.67 2.40
C PHE A 104 8.04 -6.40 2.92
N GLY A 105 7.22 -6.51 3.96
CA GLY A 105 6.50 -5.39 4.56
C GLY A 105 7.45 -4.30 5.06
N ILE A 106 8.49 -4.67 5.81
CA ILE A 106 9.50 -3.72 6.31
C ILE A 106 10.22 -3.03 5.15
N ALA A 107 10.74 -3.80 4.19
CA ALA A 107 11.43 -3.22 3.03
C ALA A 107 10.50 -2.35 2.17
N GLY A 108 9.26 -2.80 1.97
CA GLY A 108 8.24 -2.07 1.21
C GLY A 108 7.82 -0.77 1.89
N THR A 109 7.68 -0.77 3.22
CA THR A 109 7.39 0.45 3.99
C THR A 109 8.51 1.48 3.84
N ILE A 110 9.77 1.06 4.00
CA ILE A 110 10.93 1.96 3.81
C ILE A 110 10.93 2.54 2.39
N PHE A 111 10.73 1.69 1.38
CA PHE A 111 10.67 2.13 -0.01
C PHE A 111 9.54 3.13 -0.24
N TYR A 112 8.32 2.82 0.23
CA TYR A 112 7.18 3.71 0.10
C TYR A 112 7.45 5.08 0.74
N ASP A 113 7.87 5.07 1.99
CA ASP A 113 8.09 6.28 2.78
C ASP A 113 9.24 7.13 2.24
N ALA A 114 10.31 6.49 1.73
CA ALA A 114 11.40 7.20 1.07
C ALA A 114 10.91 7.88 -0.22
N ILE A 115 10.15 7.18 -1.06
CA ILE A 115 9.63 7.76 -2.31
C ILE A 115 8.61 8.86 -2.02
N THR A 116 7.64 8.64 -1.16
CA THR A 116 6.56 9.61 -0.92
C THR A 116 7.00 10.76 -0.01
N GLY A 117 7.65 10.46 1.09
CA GLY A 117 8.00 11.45 2.11
C GLY A 117 9.19 12.34 1.72
N LEU A 118 10.17 11.79 0.97
CA LEU A 118 11.37 12.55 0.58
C LEU A 118 11.28 13.16 -0.82
N THR A 119 10.17 12.98 -1.53
CA THR A 119 9.97 13.61 -2.85
C THR A 119 8.87 14.65 -2.83
N ILE A 120 7.70 14.33 -2.27
CA ILE A 120 6.54 15.22 -2.37
C ILE A 120 6.81 16.56 -1.68
N GLY A 121 7.23 16.55 -0.43
CA GLY A 121 7.57 17.76 0.31
C GLY A 121 8.70 18.55 -0.35
N PRO A 122 9.88 17.98 -0.57
CA PRO A 122 11.02 18.69 -1.15
C PRO A 122 10.81 19.15 -2.59
N ILE A 123 10.23 18.33 -3.46
CA ILE A 123 10.16 18.63 -4.90
C ILE A 123 8.94 19.50 -5.24
N PHE A 124 7.78 19.21 -4.64
CA PHE A 124 6.53 19.86 -5.05
C PHE A 124 6.04 20.94 -4.09
N GLN A 125 6.55 20.96 -2.84
CA GLN A 125 6.12 21.91 -1.81
C GLN A 125 7.25 22.82 -1.32
N GLY A 126 8.46 22.71 -1.88
CA GLY A 126 9.61 23.53 -1.49
C GLY A 126 10.12 23.28 -0.06
N GLN A 127 9.77 22.14 0.55
CA GLN A 127 10.23 21.78 1.89
C GLN A 127 11.73 21.48 1.89
N ALA A 128 12.47 21.96 2.87
CA ALA A 128 13.88 21.60 3.02
C ALA A 128 14.03 20.09 3.26
N PHE A 129 14.94 19.44 2.52
CA PHE A 129 15.13 18.00 2.57
C PHE A 129 15.35 17.45 3.98
N MET A 130 16.16 18.14 4.81
CA MET A 130 16.40 17.71 6.19
C MET A 130 15.15 17.79 7.06
N VAL A 131 14.24 18.72 6.81
CA VAL A 131 12.95 18.80 7.49
C VAL A 131 12.06 17.63 7.09
N ALA A 132 12.02 17.30 5.79
CA ALA A 132 11.30 16.12 5.31
C ALA A 132 11.87 14.83 5.93
N LEU A 133 13.19 14.67 5.93
CA LEU A 133 13.87 13.48 6.45
C LEU A 133 13.59 13.27 7.95
N THR A 134 13.75 14.30 8.77
CA THR A 134 13.50 14.21 10.21
C THR A 134 12.04 13.98 10.53
N GLY A 135 11.13 14.64 9.80
CA GLY A 135 9.68 14.44 9.92
C GLY A 135 9.24 13.04 9.51
N GLN A 136 9.96 12.41 8.57
CA GLN A 136 9.62 11.07 8.09
C GLN A 136 9.88 9.97 9.14
N ILE A 137 10.81 10.17 10.09
CA ILE A 137 11.15 9.15 11.08
C ILE A 137 9.93 8.67 11.90
N PRO A 138 9.19 9.53 12.62
CA PRO A 138 8.01 9.09 13.38
C PRO A 138 6.91 8.53 12.46
N PHE A 139 6.81 9.05 11.25
CA PHE A 139 5.84 8.59 10.26
C PHE A 139 6.11 7.14 9.83
N THR A 140 7.36 6.84 9.50
CA THR A 140 7.82 5.49 9.12
C THR A 140 7.68 4.50 10.28
N LEU A 141 7.93 4.91 11.51
CA LEU A 141 7.71 4.04 12.68
C LEU A 141 6.24 3.63 12.81
N MET A 142 5.31 4.55 12.64
CA MET A 142 3.87 4.23 12.66
C MET A 142 3.46 3.36 11.49
N HIS A 143 4.02 3.58 10.32
CA HIS A 143 3.78 2.76 9.14
C HIS A 143 4.31 1.32 9.34
N HIS A 144 5.50 1.16 9.92
CA HIS A 144 6.02 -0.14 10.31
C HIS A 144 5.12 -0.84 11.32
N LEU A 145 4.66 -0.14 12.34
CA LEU A 145 3.74 -0.69 13.33
C LEU A 145 2.46 -1.24 12.64
N GLY A 146 1.84 -0.45 11.76
CA GLY A 146 0.70 -0.90 10.96
C GLY A 146 1.02 -2.13 10.12
N THR A 147 2.13 -2.08 9.38
CA THR A 147 2.56 -3.19 8.53
C THR A 147 2.79 -4.48 9.34
N VAL A 148 3.45 -4.40 10.50
CA VAL A 148 3.69 -5.56 11.37
C VAL A 148 2.38 -6.13 11.90
N VAL A 149 1.50 -5.29 12.43
CA VAL A 149 0.21 -5.71 12.97
C VAL A 149 -0.62 -6.41 11.90
N PHE A 150 -0.81 -5.78 10.73
CA PHE A 150 -1.65 -6.37 9.68
C PHE A 150 -0.99 -7.57 8.98
N ALA A 151 0.33 -7.61 8.85
CA ALA A 151 1.03 -8.76 8.26
C ALA A 151 1.01 -10.00 9.17
N THR A 152 0.84 -9.83 10.48
CA THR A 152 0.70 -10.96 11.43
C THR A 152 -0.73 -11.48 11.54
N LEU A 153 -1.72 -10.71 11.09
CA LEU A 153 -3.13 -11.11 11.09
C LEU A 153 -3.53 -11.87 9.80
N LEU A 154 -2.68 -11.90 8.79
CA LEU A 154 -2.93 -12.54 7.49
C LEU A 154 -2.29 -13.92 7.42
#